data_ea03a795c56b1d70bc80c09b90d24eae
#
_entry.id   ea03a795c56b1d70bc80c09b90d24eae
#
_cell.length_a   1.000
_cell.length_b   1.000
_cell.length_c   1.000
_cell.angle_alpha   90.00
_cell.angle_beta   90.00
_cell.angle_gamma   90.00
#
_symmetry.space_group_name_H-M   'P 1'
#
loop_
_entity.id
_entity.type
_entity.pdbx_description
1 polymer ?
#
loop_
_entity_poly.entity_id
_entity_poly.type
_entity_poly.pdbx_seq_one_letter_code
_entity_poly.pdbx_strand_id
1 'polypeptide(L)'
;MVIIIGSGAGGGILAYELSKSGIPVTVLDKGSYIETKEGINCYDEYDDTVDLLTTTCVGGSTIVSMANMVGALDKELHPYGIDLTREYEYVEDLINVHELDDSHIGKGSQLFLDSAKDLGLNVSKMPKAVYEDICIQCGSCALGCPVDGKWSSKRFIDEAIENGANLIDNAEDIEILTENNQVTGVKYTKDGEDTTLKSDKVILSAGAINTPLYLRKLGIKDAGKSLFFDPFVTVGGVLKGIKFNSEVQMSGLVIGDNFVLSPHFSSFIKDKLNDVTVTNEDILAIMVKTPDEGKGYIADDGSVVKENTITDVRYMAEGSAVAGMILEKAGVDVNSIKSTVYRGAHPGGSAAIGEIVDSNLETAIKGLFVDDASVLPVSPGKPPILTILALSKRLADYLKN
;
A
#
# COMPACT_ATOMS: atom_id res chain seq x y z
N MET A 1 -23.13 1.41 16.68
CA MET A 1 -22.81 1.14 15.26
C MET A 1 -21.56 1.95 14.92
N VAL A 2 -20.59 1.35 14.23
CA VAL A 2 -19.40 2.03 13.74
C VAL A 2 -19.54 2.26 12.24
N ILE A 3 -19.19 3.44 11.76
CA ILE A 3 -19.15 3.77 10.33
C ILE A 3 -17.67 3.84 9.91
N ILE A 4 -17.31 3.12 8.86
CA ILE A 4 -15.96 3.12 8.27
C ILE A 4 -16.05 3.70 6.87
N ILE A 5 -15.23 4.71 6.55
CA ILE A 5 -15.16 5.36 5.24
C ILE A 5 -13.88 4.90 4.54
N GLY A 6 -14.02 4.02 3.55
CA GLY A 6 -12.95 3.34 2.83
C GLY A 6 -12.74 1.90 3.29
N SER A 7 -12.52 1.00 2.34
CA SER A 7 -12.38 -0.45 2.53
C SER A 7 -10.95 -0.95 2.24
N GLY A 8 -9.97 -0.07 2.19
CA GLY A 8 -8.56 -0.40 2.00
C GLY A 8 -7.98 -1.24 3.14
N ALA A 9 -6.65 -1.32 3.26
CA ALA A 9 -5.98 -2.15 4.24
C ALA A 9 -6.52 -1.92 5.67
N GLY A 10 -6.60 -0.65 6.12
CA GLY A 10 -7.10 -0.30 7.46
C GLY A 10 -8.57 -0.62 7.63
N GLY A 11 -9.43 0.00 6.79
CA GLY A 11 -10.89 -0.16 6.92
C GLY A 11 -11.37 -1.60 6.78
N GLY A 12 -10.71 -2.42 5.97
CA GLY A 12 -11.10 -3.82 5.78
C GLY A 12 -10.89 -4.69 7.00
N ILE A 13 -9.69 -4.70 7.58
CA ILE A 13 -9.44 -5.49 8.80
C ILE A 13 -10.25 -4.98 9.98
N LEU A 14 -10.44 -3.64 10.06
CA LEU A 14 -11.25 -3.06 11.12
C LEU A 14 -12.72 -3.50 11.00
N ALA A 15 -13.28 -3.50 9.79
CA ALA A 15 -14.64 -4.01 9.52
C ALA A 15 -14.77 -5.48 9.92
N TYR A 16 -13.80 -6.32 9.54
CA TYR A 16 -13.73 -7.74 9.91
C TYR A 16 -13.69 -7.93 11.44
N GLU A 17 -12.76 -7.29 12.12
CA GLU A 17 -12.55 -7.44 13.56
C GLU A 17 -13.74 -7.00 14.41
N LEU A 18 -14.38 -5.89 14.03
CA LEU A 18 -15.54 -5.35 14.74
C LEU A 18 -16.79 -6.19 14.48
N SER A 19 -17.07 -6.55 13.23
CA SER A 19 -18.23 -7.38 12.88
C SER A 19 -18.15 -8.78 13.48
N LYS A 20 -16.98 -9.41 13.45
CA LYS A 20 -16.71 -10.68 14.11
C LYS A 20 -16.97 -10.65 15.63
N SER A 21 -16.81 -9.49 16.24
CA SER A 21 -17.10 -9.25 17.66
C SER A 21 -18.57 -8.86 17.93
N GLY A 22 -19.44 -8.91 16.92
CA GLY A 22 -20.86 -8.56 17.03
C GLY A 22 -21.15 -7.05 17.11
N ILE A 23 -20.18 -6.21 16.83
CA ILE A 23 -20.38 -4.76 16.74
C ILE A 23 -20.98 -4.43 15.38
N PRO A 24 -22.12 -3.73 15.30
CA PRO A 24 -22.70 -3.34 14.01
C PRO A 24 -21.77 -2.39 13.26
N VAL A 25 -21.40 -2.74 12.02
CA VAL A 25 -20.51 -1.98 11.15
C VAL A 25 -21.21 -1.63 9.84
N THR A 26 -21.03 -0.40 9.37
CA THR A 26 -21.32 -0.02 7.99
C THR A 26 -20.05 0.54 7.35
N VAL A 27 -19.66 -0.03 6.22
CA VAL A 27 -18.53 0.41 5.41
C VAL A 27 -19.09 1.19 4.21
N LEU A 28 -18.60 2.42 4.04
CA LEU A 28 -18.85 3.25 2.86
C LEU A 28 -17.59 3.23 2.00
N ASP A 29 -17.72 2.87 0.73
CA ASP A 29 -16.60 2.97 -0.22
C ASP A 29 -17.05 3.77 -1.45
N LYS A 30 -16.19 4.69 -1.90
CA LYS A 30 -16.41 5.47 -3.12
C LYS A 30 -16.33 4.61 -4.36
N GLY A 31 -15.50 3.56 -4.32
CA GLY A 31 -15.27 2.66 -5.44
C GLY A 31 -16.27 1.51 -5.49
N SER A 32 -16.34 0.88 -6.67
CA SER A 32 -17.22 -0.26 -6.92
C SER A 32 -16.67 -1.54 -6.27
N TYR A 33 -17.57 -2.44 -5.92
CA TYR A 33 -17.23 -3.82 -5.62
C TYR A 33 -16.94 -4.57 -6.93
N ILE A 34 -15.69 -5.01 -7.11
CA ILE A 34 -15.19 -5.63 -8.34
C ILE A 34 -14.64 -7.03 -8.10
N GLU A 35 -14.45 -7.80 -9.16
CA GLU A 35 -13.58 -8.98 -9.14
C GLU A 35 -12.10 -8.53 -9.13
N THR A 36 -11.23 -9.25 -8.42
CA THR A 36 -9.82 -8.86 -8.26
C THR A 36 -9.06 -8.71 -9.58
N LYS A 37 -9.46 -9.48 -10.63
CA LYS A 37 -8.87 -9.40 -11.97
C LYS A 37 -9.11 -8.05 -12.68
N GLU A 38 -10.09 -7.28 -12.23
CA GLU A 38 -10.46 -5.98 -12.80
C GLU A 38 -9.67 -4.82 -12.21
N GLY A 39 -8.75 -5.10 -11.27
CA GLY A 39 -7.98 -4.09 -10.55
C GLY A 39 -7.26 -3.08 -11.42
N ILE A 40 -6.82 -3.47 -12.63
CA ILE A 40 -6.17 -2.57 -13.59
C ILE A 40 -7.06 -1.36 -13.97
N ASN A 41 -8.39 -1.52 -13.95
CA ASN A 41 -9.35 -0.49 -14.32
C ASN A 41 -9.65 0.49 -13.17
N CYS A 42 -9.08 0.25 -11.98
CA CYS A 42 -9.37 1.02 -10.77
C CYS A 42 -8.26 2.00 -10.38
N TYR A 43 -7.16 2.04 -11.14
CA TYR A 43 -6.10 3.00 -10.87
C TYR A 43 -6.60 4.43 -10.98
N ASP A 44 -6.26 5.24 -9.97
CA ASP A 44 -6.54 6.66 -9.97
C ASP A 44 -5.62 7.38 -10.96
N GLU A 45 -6.14 8.41 -11.61
CA GLU A 45 -5.37 9.30 -12.47
C GLU A 45 -4.98 10.56 -11.67
N TYR A 46 -3.70 10.92 -11.73
CA TYR A 46 -3.17 12.16 -11.19
C TYR A 46 -2.67 13.04 -12.33
N ASP A 47 -2.48 14.32 -12.05
CA ASP A 47 -1.88 15.21 -13.04
C ASP A 47 -0.43 14.81 -13.37
N ASP A 48 0.11 15.30 -14.48
CA ASP A 48 1.41 14.91 -15.03
C ASP A 48 2.62 15.16 -14.10
N THR A 49 2.41 15.77 -12.93
CA THR A 49 3.49 16.11 -12.00
C THR A 49 3.82 14.98 -11.04
N VAL A 50 2.90 14.02 -10.85
CA VAL A 50 3.04 12.91 -9.89
C VAL A 50 2.53 11.60 -10.46
N ASP A 51 3.41 10.62 -10.64
CA ASP A 51 3.04 9.24 -10.98
C ASP A 51 2.84 8.42 -9.68
N LEU A 52 1.61 8.38 -9.19
CA LEU A 52 1.23 7.73 -7.93
C LEU A 52 0.27 6.57 -8.18
N LEU A 53 0.61 5.41 -7.64
CA LEU A 53 -0.15 4.17 -7.84
C LEU A 53 -1.13 3.95 -6.68
N THR A 54 -2.33 4.51 -6.79
CA THR A 54 -3.46 4.24 -5.90
C THR A 54 -4.67 3.75 -6.69
N THR A 55 -5.66 3.16 -6.03
CA THR A 55 -6.87 2.66 -6.69
C THR A 55 -8.11 3.03 -5.91
N THR A 56 -9.21 3.27 -6.64
CA THR A 56 -10.56 3.49 -6.09
C THR A 56 -11.45 2.29 -6.43
N CYS A 57 -11.56 1.35 -5.52
CA CYS A 57 -12.44 0.18 -5.54
C CYS A 57 -12.56 -0.44 -4.15
N VAL A 58 -13.53 -1.31 -3.92
CA VAL A 58 -13.62 -2.08 -2.67
C VAL A 58 -12.38 -2.96 -2.50
N GLY A 59 -11.70 -2.82 -1.35
CA GLY A 59 -10.38 -3.37 -1.09
C GLY A 59 -9.23 -2.39 -1.31
N GLY A 60 -9.48 -1.23 -1.95
CA GLY A 60 -8.50 -0.18 -2.21
C GLY A 60 -7.24 -0.69 -2.91
N SER A 61 -6.12 -0.01 -2.73
CA SER A 61 -4.85 -0.35 -3.39
C SER A 61 -4.27 -1.73 -3.05
N THR A 62 -4.86 -2.46 -2.08
CA THR A 62 -4.47 -3.86 -1.82
C THR A 62 -4.81 -4.79 -2.98
N ILE A 63 -5.82 -4.44 -3.79
CA ILE A 63 -6.23 -5.20 -4.99
C ILE A 63 -5.08 -5.32 -6.01
N VAL A 64 -4.28 -4.29 -6.16
CA VAL A 64 -3.13 -4.22 -7.07
C VAL A 64 -1.78 -4.38 -6.38
N SER A 65 -1.77 -4.65 -5.07
CA SER A 65 -0.54 -4.87 -4.31
C SER A 65 0.17 -6.17 -4.73
N MET A 66 1.46 -6.24 -4.44
CA MET A 66 2.23 -7.49 -4.61
C MET A 66 2.09 -8.44 -3.41
N ALA A 67 1.20 -8.15 -2.48
CA ALA A 67 1.00 -8.87 -1.21
C ALA A 67 2.30 -9.07 -0.40
N ASN A 68 3.20 -8.09 -0.44
CA ASN A 68 4.41 -8.08 0.38
C ASN A 68 4.04 -7.66 1.81
N MET A 69 4.48 -8.44 2.79
CA MET A 69 4.11 -8.28 4.20
C MET A 69 5.38 -8.14 5.05
N VAL A 70 5.89 -6.92 5.14
CA VAL A 70 7.10 -6.59 5.91
C VAL A 70 6.73 -5.59 7.00
N GLY A 71 7.04 -5.91 8.26
CA GLY A 71 6.89 -4.97 9.37
C GLY A 71 7.80 -3.75 9.21
N ALA A 72 7.30 -2.58 9.60
CA ALA A 72 8.01 -1.32 9.50
C ALA A 72 7.64 -0.37 10.65
N LEU A 73 8.51 0.60 10.91
CA LEU A 73 8.28 1.72 11.83
C LEU A 73 8.20 1.37 13.32
N ASP A 74 8.71 0.23 13.76
CA ASP A 74 8.67 -0.15 15.18
C ASP A 74 9.38 0.89 16.06
N LYS A 75 10.55 1.38 15.61
CA LYS A 75 11.31 2.41 16.34
C LYS A 75 10.63 3.77 16.33
N GLU A 76 9.98 4.12 15.22
CA GLU A 76 9.32 5.39 14.98
C GLU A 76 7.96 5.47 15.71
N LEU A 77 7.32 4.34 15.97
CA LEU A 77 6.05 4.25 16.72
C LEU A 77 6.26 4.18 18.24
N HIS A 78 7.41 3.67 18.67
CA HIS A 78 7.72 3.50 20.10
C HIS A 78 7.65 4.81 20.93
N PRO A 79 8.07 6.01 20.42
CA PRO A 79 7.91 7.26 21.15
C PRO A 79 6.46 7.63 21.48
N TYR A 80 5.49 7.10 20.73
CA TYR A 80 4.05 7.30 20.95
C TYR A 80 3.44 6.23 21.87
N GLY A 81 4.26 5.34 22.45
CA GLY A 81 3.79 4.24 23.29
C GLY A 81 3.11 3.11 22.51
N ILE A 82 3.39 3.01 21.21
CA ILE A 82 2.85 1.99 20.33
C ILE A 82 3.90 0.88 20.13
N ASP A 83 3.55 -0.33 20.54
CA ASP A 83 4.28 -1.58 20.28
C ASP A 83 3.31 -2.51 19.53
N LEU A 84 3.66 -2.90 18.32
CA LEU A 84 2.83 -3.70 17.43
C LEU A 84 3.23 -5.18 17.37
N THR A 85 4.12 -5.61 18.25
CA THR A 85 4.66 -7.00 18.22
C THR A 85 3.55 -8.05 18.19
N ARG A 86 2.54 -7.92 19.04
CA ARG A 86 1.40 -8.86 19.10
C ARG A 86 0.47 -8.75 17.92
N GLU A 87 0.25 -7.54 17.45
CA GLU A 87 -0.61 -7.27 16.31
C GLU A 87 0.03 -7.77 15.01
N TYR A 88 1.36 -7.67 14.87
CA TYR A 88 2.08 -8.29 13.74
C TYR A 88 1.91 -9.81 13.74
N GLU A 89 2.22 -10.48 14.86
CA GLU A 89 2.06 -11.94 14.99
C GLU A 89 0.63 -12.37 14.66
N TYR A 90 -0.37 -11.64 15.16
CA TYR A 90 -1.78 -11.92 14.90
C TYR A 90 -2.14 -11.78 13.41
N VAL A 91 -1.72 -10.68 12.78
CA VAL A 91 -2.04 -10.41 11.38
C VAL A 91 -1.31 -11.37 10.45
N GLU A 92 -0.02 -11.65 10.72
CA GLU A 92 0.77 -12.62 9.95
C GLU A 92 0.12 -14.00 9.94
N ASP A 93 -0.35 -14.48 11.09
CA ASP A 93 -1.09 -15.75 11.18
C ASP A 93 -2.44 -15.66 10.45
N LEU A 94 -3.19 -14.58 10.66
CA LEU A 94 -4.53 -14.39 10.09
C LEU A 94 -4.56 -14.43 8.57
N ILE A 95 -3.56 -13.84 7.91
CA ILE A 95 -3.49 -13.78 6.43
C ILE A 95 -2.43 -14.72 5.86
N ASN A 96 -1.89 -15.63 6.67
CA ASN A 96 -0.90 -16.63 6.30
C ASN A 96 0.34 -16.03 5.62
N VAL A 97 1.02 -15.10 6.31
CA VAL A 97 2.28 -14.52 5.81
C VAL A 97 3.39 -15.55 5.90
N HIS A 98 4.08 -15.79 4.79
CA HIS A 98 5.18 -16.73 4.72
C HIS A 98 6.17 -16.39 3.60
N GLU A 99 7.33 -16.99 3.61
CA GLU A 99 8.25 -17.03 2.47
C GLU A 99 7.75 -18.06 1.47
N LEU A 100 7.74 -17.72 0.18
CA LEU A 100 7.30 -18.64 -0.87
C LEU A 100 8.18 -19.89 -0.92
N ASP A 101 7.56 -21.03 -1.21
CA ASP A 101 8.28 -22.26 -1.55
C ASP A 101 9.19 -22.05 -2.78
N ASP A 102 10.26 -22.82 -2.88
CA ASP A 102 11.21 -22.72 -4.00
C ASP A 102 10.54 -22.96 -5.37
N SER A 103 9.46 -23.72 -5.41
CA SER A 103 8.65 -23.97 -6.62
C SER A 103 7.91 -22.71 -7.11
N HIS A 104 7.75 -21.71 -6.28
CA HIS A 104 7.14 -20.43 -6.60
C HIS A 104 8.15 -19.28 -6.77
N ILE A 105 9.45 -19.59 -6.62
CA ILE A 105 10.55 -18.68 -6.95
C ILE A 105 10.94 -18.92 -8.41
N GLY A 106 10.62 -17.99 -9.29
CA GLY A 106 10.97 -18.10 -10.70
C GLY A 106 12.47 -17.86 -10.95
N LYS A 107 12.91 -18.16 -12.16
CA LYS A 107 14.33 -18.11 -12.54
C LYS A 107 14.96 -16.71 -12.40
N GLY A 108 14.23 -15.66 -12.77
CA GLY A 108 14.72 -14.29 -12.64
C GLY A 108 14.84 -13.86 -11.18
N SER A 109 13.88 -14.23 -10.36
CA SER A 109 13.90 -14.03 -8.92
C SER A 109 15.03 -14.81 -8.24
N GLN A 110 15.27 -16.05 -8.64
CA GLN A 110 16.39 -16.85 -8.13
C GLN A 110 17.74 -16.23 -8.51
N LEU A 111 17.91 -15.75 -9.76
CA LEU A 111 19.13 -15.05 -10.18
C LEU A 111 19.38 -13.77 -9.34
N PHE A 112 18.32 -13.04 -8.99
CA PHE A 112 18.43 -11.90 -8.09
C PHE A 112 18.95 -12.34 -6.71
N LEU A 113 18.35 -13.36 -6.08
CA LEU A 113 18.73 -13.87 -4.77
C LEU A 113 20.20 -14.33 -4.75
N ASP A 114 20.60 -15.15 -5.73
CA ASP A 114 21.95 -15.70 -5.84
C ASP A 114 22.97 -14.59 -6.09
N SER A 115 22.68 -13.66 -7.01
CA SER A 115 23.59 -12.56 -7.34
C SER A 115 23.78 -11.59 -6.17
N ALA A 116 22.71 -11.27 -5.45
CA ALA A 116 22.78 -10.45 -4.26
C ALA A 116 23.59 -11.11 -3.13
N LYS A 117 23.38 -12.41 -2.93
CA LYS A 117 24.16 -13.20 -1.96
C LYS A 117 25.64 -13.28 -2.33
N ASP A 118 25.97 -13.51 -3.59
CA ASP A 118 27.35 -13.53 -4.09
C ASP A 118 28.07 -12.19 -3.94
N LEU A 119 27.33 -11.09 -3.95
CA LEU A 119 27.85 -9.73 -3.68
C LEU A 119 27.94 -9.43 -2.18
N GLY A 120 27.57 -10.38 -1.31
CA GLY A 120 27.62 -10.21 0.15
C GLY A 120 26.54 -9.27 0.72
N LEU A 121 25.44 -9.07 -0.01
CA LEU A 121 24.32 -8.22 0.43
C LEU A 121 23.45 -8.97 1.44
N ASN A 122 22.75 -8.21 2.30
CA ASN A 122 21.72 -8.75 3.20
C ASN A 122 20.46 -9.06 2.39
N VAL A 123 20.33 -10.31 1.95
CA VAL A 123 19.25 -10.79 1.07
C VAL A 123 18.45 -11.90 1.73
N SER A 124 17.13 -11.87 1.54
CA SER A 124 16.18 -12.91 1.97
C SER A 124 15.07 -13.09 0.92
N LYS A 125 14.26 -14.12 1.08
CA LYS A 125 12.95 -14.16 0.43
C LYS A 125 12.06 -13.06 1.00
N MET A 126 11.13 -12.56 0.19
CA MET A 126 10.14 -11.57 0.62
C MET A 126 9.00 -12.27 1.36
N PRO A 127 8.67 -11.91 2.61
CA PRO A 127 7.44 -12.40 3.24
C PRO A 127 6.21 -11.92 2.46
N LYS A 128 5.28 -12.83 2.16
CA LYS A 128 4.12 -12.57 1.32
C LYS A 128 2.86 -13.24 1.86
N ALA A 129 1.72 -12.67 1.51
CA ALA A 129 0.41 -13.30 1.70
C ALA A 129 -0.12 -13.77 0.33
N VAL A 130 0.47 -14.84 -0.19
CA VAL A 130 0.13 -15.49 -1.47
C VAL A 130 -0.34 -16.92 -1.19
N TYR A 131 -1.43 -17.32 -1.82
CA TYR A 131 -1.98 -18.67 -1.71
C TYR A 131 -1.39 -19.53 -2.83
N GLU A 132 -0.33 -20.27 -2.51
CA GLU A 132 0.50 -20.98 -3.51
C GLU A 132 -0.26 -22.09 -4.24
N ASP A 133 -1.25 -22.70 -3.60
CA ASP A 133 -2.17 -23.68 -4.17
C ASP A 133 -3.12 -23.09 -5.22
N ILE A 134 -3.33 -21.76 -5.20
CA ILE A 134 -4.17 -21.02 -6.14
C ILE A 134 -3.32 -20.24 -7.16
N CYS A 135 -2.16 -19.76 -6.73
CA CYS A 135 -1.29 -18.88 -7.52
C CYS A 135 -0.75 -19.55 -8.77
N ILE A 136 -1.06 -19.04 -9.94
CA ILE A 136 -0.59 -19.52 -11.24
C ILE A 136 0.70 -18.87 -11.74
N GLN A 137 1.40 -18.12 -10.91
CA GLN A 137 2.70 -17.47 -11.18
C GLN A 137 2.70 -16.59 -12.45
N CYS A 138 1.60 -15.92 -12.75
CA CYS A 138 1.40 -15.17 -14.01
C CYS A 138 2.07 -13.80 -14.07
N GLY A 139 2.66 -13.30 -12.98
CA GLY A 139 3.27 -11.97 -12.93
C GLY A 139 2.29 -10.78 -12.87
N SER A 140 0.98 -11.02 -12.85
CA SER A 140 -0.06 -9.97 -13.01
C SER A 140 -0.54 -9.32 -11.72
N CYS A 141 0.17 -9.48 -10.59
CA CYS A 141 -0.31 -8.98 -9.28
C CYS A 141 -0.68 -7.50 -9.29
N ALA A 142 0.09 -6.64 -9.97
CA ALA A 142 -0.18 -5.20 -10.08
C ALA A 142 -1.32 -4.85 -11.04
N LEU A 143 -1.80 -5.79 -11.82
CA LEU A 143 -2.93 -5.58 -12.75
C LEU A 143 -4.26 -6.08 -12.17
N GLY A 144 -4.20 -6.66 -10.96
CA GLY A 144 -5.27 -7.44 -10.37
C GLY A 144 -5.05 -8.95 -10.57
N CYS A 145 -5.37 -9.74 -9.55
CA CYS A 145 -5.10 -11.18 -9.59
C CYS A 145 -6.22 -11.91 -10.33
N PRO A 146 -5.93 -12.64 -11.44
CA PRO A 146 -6.97 -13.30 -12.24
C PRO A 146 -7.60 -14.51 -11.54
N VAL A 147 -6.95 -15.05 -10.52
CA VAL A 147 -7.39 -16.27 -9.80
C VAL A 147 -7.57 -16.03 -8.30
N ASP A 148 -7.50 -14.77 -7.85
CA ASP A 148 -7.54 -14.40 -6.44
C ASP A 148 -6.51 -15.16 -5.57
N GLY A 149 -5.35 -15.46 -6.14
CA GLY A 149 -4.26 -16.24 -5.52
C GLY A 149 -3.35 -15.42 -4.60
N LYS A 150 -3.73 -14.21 -4.23
CA LYS A 150 -3.05 -13.38 -3.24
C LYS A 150 -4.04 -12.69 -2.33
N TRP A 151 -3.61 -12.37 -1.13
CA TRP A 151 -4.43 -11.61 -0.20
C TRP A 151 -4.71 -10.19 -0.71
N SER A 152 -5.92 -9.72 -0.46
CA SER A 152 -6.35 -8.31 -0.54
C SER A 152 -7.37 -8.01 0.55
N SER A 153 -7.54 -6.75 0.91
CA SER A 153 -8.51 -6.29 1.91
C SER A 153 -9.95 -6.61 1.56
N LYS A 154 -10.24 -6.86 0.27
CA LYS A 154 -11.56 -7.33 -0.17
C LYS A 154 -12.00 -8.60 0.57
N ARG A 155 -11.08 -9.53 0.89
CA ARG A 155 -11.40 -10.74 1.67
C ARG A 155 -11.93 -10.39 3.06
N PHE A 156 -11.34 -9.40 3.73
CA PHE A 156 -11.85 -8.95 5.02
C PHE A 156 -13.23 -8.30 4.91
N ILE A 157 -13.49 -7.58 3.82
CA ILE A 157 -14.82 -7.02 3.56
C ILE A 157 -15.84 -8.12 3.32
N ASP A 158 -15.49 -9.16 2.53
CA ASP A 158 -16.37 -10.31 2.29
C ASP A 158 -16.72 -11.02 3.61
N GLU A 159 -15.72 -11.31 4.45
CA GLU A 159 -15.92 -11.93 5.76
C GLU A 159 -16.69 -11.00 6.73
N ALA A 160 -16.47 -9.68 6.66
CA ALA A 160 -17.24 -8.72 7.45
C ALA A 160 -18.74 -8.74 7.07
N ILE A 161 -19.04 -8.82 5.77
CA ILE A 161 -20.43 -8.96 5.28
C ILE A 161 -21.04 -10.27 5.78
N GLU A 162 -20.33 -11.38 5.73
CA GLU A 162 -20.77 -12.67 6.28
C GLU A 162 -21.06 -12.57 7.79
N ASN A 163 -20.32 -11.76 8.52
CA ASN A 163 -20.52 -11.46 9.94
C ASN A 163 -21.63 -10.39 10.19
N GLY A 164 -22.32 -9.93 9.15
CA GLY A 164 -23.44 -8.99 9.26
C GLY A 164 -23.08 -7.50 9.13
N ALA A 165 -21.88 -7.17 8.68
CA ALA A 165 -21.57 -5.79 8.31
C ALA A 165 -22.30 -5.38 7.03
N ASN A 166 -22.63 -4.10 6.91
CA ASN A 166 -23.23 -3.51 5.72
C ASN A 166 -22.16 -2.83 4.86
N LEU A 167 -22.04 -3.21 3.59
CA LEU A 167 -21.20 -2.53 2.61
C LEU A 167 -22.06 -1.65 1.71
N ILE A 168 -21.69 -0.41 1.56
CA ILE A 168 -22.25 0.57 0.62
C ILE A 168 -21.12 1.02 -0.29
N ASP A 169 -21.00 0.38 -1.43
CA ASP A 169 -20.08 0.74 -2.50
C ASP A 169 -20.67 1.84 -3.39
N ASN A 170 -19.84 2.47 -4.24
CA ASN A 170 -20.23 3.61 -5.06
C ASN A 170 -20.90 4.74 -4.24
N ALA A 171 -20.42 4.96 -3.02
CA ALA A 171 -20.92 6.02 -2.16
C ALA A 171 -20.27 7.37 -2.57
N GLU A 172 -21.12 8.32 -2.97
CA GLU A 172 -20.71 9.64 -3.44
C GLU A 172 -20.99 10.70 -2.36
N ASP A 173 -20.40 11.88 -2.50
CA ASP A 173 -20.64 13.05 -1.67
C ASP A 173 -20.64 12.78 -0.16
N ILE A 174 -19.72 11.91 0.29
CA ILE A 174 -19.61 11.52 1.68
C ILE A 174 -19.23 12.74 2.52
N GLU A 175 -20.03 13.04 3.53
CA GLU A 175 -19.85 14.13 4.49
C GLU A 175 -19.92 13.59 5.93
N ILE A 176 -18.90 13.89 6.73
CA ILE A 176 -18.87 13.56 8.16
C ILE A 176 -19.60 14.67 8.93
N LEU A 177 -20.61 14.29 9.71
CA LEU A 177 -21.42 15.21 10.48
C LEU A 177 -20.89 15.33 11.91
N THR A 178 -20.76 16.56 12.39
CA THR A 178 -20.26 16.84 13.76
C THR A 178 -21.14 17.86 14.46
N GLU A 179 -21.27 17.72 15.77
CA GLU A 179 -21.90 18.67 16.65
C GLU A 179 -21.10 18.78 17.96
N ASN A 180 -20.84 20.00 18.44
CA ASN A 180 -20.08 20.23 19.67
C ASN A 180 -18.74 19.51 19.74
N ASN A 181 -17.99 19.50 18.64
CA ASN A 181 -16.70 18.82 18.49
C ASN A 181 -16.76 17.30 18.70
N GLN A 182 -17.87 16.68 18.33
CA GLN A 182 -18.07 15.23 18.34
C GLN A 182 -18.76 14.79 17.06
N VAL A 183 -18.41 13.60 16.52
CA VAL A 183 -19.14 13.04 15.36
C VAL A 183 -20.56 12.66 15.76
N THR A 184 -21.50 12.85 14.82
CA THR A 184 -22.91 12.49 14.99
C THR A 184 -23.40 11.54 13.90
N GLY A 185 -22.61 11.35 12.84
CA GLY A 185 -22.92 10.45 11.74
C GLY A 185 -22.21 10.83 10.45
N VAL A 186 -22.72 10.26 9.37
CA VAL A 186 -22.24 10.48 8.00
C VAL A 186 -23.43 10.64 7.07
N LYS A 187 -23.36 11.63 6.18
CA LYS A 187 -24.24 11.76 5.02
C LYS A 187 -23.50 11.27 3.78
N TYR A 188 -24.21 10.61 2.88
CA TYR A 188 -23.69 10.19 1.58
C TYR A 188 -24.81 10.15 0.54
N THR A 189 -24.43 10.16 -0.72
CA THR A 189 -25.34 9.97 -1.87
C THR A 189 -25.05 8.61 -2.49
N LYS A 190 -26.10 7.85 -2.81
CA LYS A 190 -26.00 6.63 -3.64
C LYS A 190 -27.18 6.58 -4.60
N ASP A 191 -26.91 6.29 -5.87
CA ASP A 191 -27.93 6.24 -6.94
C ASP A 191 -28.77 7.53 -7.02
N GLY A 192 -28.17 8.68 -6.65
CA GLY A 192 -28.83 10.00 -6.65
C GLY A 192 -29.70 10.25 -5.41
N GLU A 193 -29.70 9.36 -4.43
CA GLU A 193 -30.47 9.51 -3.19
C GLU A 193 -29.54 9.83 -1.99
N ASP A 194 -29.86 10.90 -1.27
CA ASP A 194 -29.16 11.31 -0.06
C ASP A 194 -29.61 10.45 1.13
N THR A 195 -28.66 9.88 1.84
CA THR A 195 -28.89 9.10 3.05
C THR A 195 -28.02 9.60 4.20
N THR A 196 -28.57 9.62 5.41
CA THR A 196 -27.83 9.95 6.64
C THR A 196 -27.82 8.77 7.60
N LEU A 197 -26.63 8.37 8.01
CA LEU A 197 -26.39 7.36 9.04
C LEU A 197 -25.95 8.05 10.32
N LYS A 198 -26.58 7.72 11.46
CA LYS A 198 -26.19 8.24 12.79
C LYS A 198 -25.15 7.31 13.43
N SER A 199 -24.09 7.89 13.94
CA SER A 199 -23.06 7.19 14.72
C SER A 199 -22.27 8.18 15.56
N ASP A 200 -21.83 7.76 16.73
CA ASP A 200 -20.87 8.46 17.58
C ASP A 200 -19.41 8.00 17.35
N LYS A 201 -19.20 7.07 16.40
CA LYS A 201 -17.88 6.56 15.99
C LYS A 201 -17.79 6.48 14.48
N VAL A 202 -16.90 7.27 13.90
CA VAL A 202 -16.60 7.29 12.47
C VAL A 202 -15.10 7.07 12.29
N ILE A 203 -14.75 6.12 11.43
CA ILE A 203 -13.36 5.77 11.11
C ILE A 203 -13.09 6.18 9.66
N LEU A 204 -12.11 7.05 9.47
CA LEU A 204 -11.72 7.54 8.16
C LEU A 204 -10.54 6.71 7.66
N SER A 205 -10.78 5.88 6.64
CA SER A 205 -9.83 4.97 6.00
C SER A 205 -9.76 5.20 4.48
N ALA A 206 -9.90 6.47 4.07
CA ALA A 206 -10.01 6.86 2.65
C ALA A 206 -8.66 6.98 1.92
N GLY A 207 -7.56 6.59 2.58
CA GLY A 207 -6.20 6.65 2.07
C GLY A 207 -5.56 8.03 2.20
N ALA A 208 -4.22 8.07 2.14
CA ALA A 208 -3.44 9.26 2.50
C ALA A 208 -3.70 10.49 1.62
N ILE A 209 -4.32 10.34 0.46
CA ILE A 209 -4.67 11.47 -0.41
C ILE A 209 -6.05 12.03 -0.06
N ASN A 210 -7.05 11.18 0.18
CA ASN A 210 -8.42 11.63 0.41
C ASN A 210 -8.70 11.94 1.89
N THR A 211 -8.13 11.21 2.82
CA THR A 211 -8.31 11.40 4.27
C THR A 211 -8.09 12.85 4.71
N PRO A 212 -6.98 13.53 4.35
CA PRO A 212 -6.78 14.91 4.76
C PRO A 212 -7.82 15.90 4.20
N LEU A 213 -8.42 15.60 3.04
CA LEU A 213 -9.47 16.44 2.47
C LEU A 213 -10.75 16.43 3.33
N TYR A 214 -11.13 15.25 3.86
CA TYR A 214 -12.23 15.15 4.84
C TYR A 214 -11.90 15.91 6.14
N LEU A 215 -10.69 15.72 6.67
CA LEU A 215 -10.26 16.37 7.90
C LEU A 215 -10.25 17.90 7.79
N ARG A 216 -9.80 18.43 6.66
CA ARG A 216 -9.82 19.88 6.41
C ARG A 216 -11.22 20.46 6.35
N LYS A 217 -12.20 19.76 5.75
CA LYS A 217 -13.62 20.16 5.74
C LYS A 217 -14.18 20.29 7.16
N LEU A 218 -13.63 19.54 8.11
CA LEU A 218 -13.99 19.57 9.53
C LEU A 218 -13.16 20.60 10.35
N GLY A 219 -12.30 21.38 9.69
CA GLY A 219 -11.49 22.41 10.33
C GLY A 219 -10.10 21.96 10.81
N ILE A 220 -9.69 20.73 10.60
CA ILE A 220 -8.33 20.22 10.91
C ILE A 220 -7.39 20.63 9.76
N LYS A 221 -6.95 21.90 9.76
CA LYS A 221 -6.26 22.56 8.65
C LYS A 221 -4.83 22.05 8.40
N ASP A 222 -4.23 21.40 9.38
CA ASP A 222 -2.86 20.90 9.28
C ASP A 222 -2.79 19.51 8.59
N ALA A 223 -3.92 18.84 8.43
CA ALA A 223 -3.99 17.60 7.67
C ALA A 223 -3.55 17.80 6.21
N GLY A 224 -2.72 16.89 5.71
CA GLY A 224 -2.18 16.93 4.34
C GLY A 224 -0.94 17.79 4.17
N LYS A 225 -0.34 18.35 5.23
CA LYS A 225 0.90 19.16 5.14
C LYS A 225 2.18 18.32 5.13
N SER A 226 2.12 17.09 5.59
CA SER A 226 3.23 16.13 5.59
C SER A 226 2.83 14.93 4.76
N LEU A 227 3.38 14.76 3.58
CA LEU A 227 3.06 13.67 2.67
C LEU A 227 4.34 13.03 2.16
N PHE A 228 4.48 11.74 2.35
CA PHE A 228 5.53 10.93 1.75
C PHE A 228 4.93 9.96 0.72
N PHE A 229 5.78 9.38 -0.15
CA PHE A 229 5.36 8.45 -1.20
C PHE A 229 6.08 7.11 -1.19
N ASP A 230 7.18 6.99 -0.42
CA ASP A 230 8.12 5.86 -0.59
C ASP A 230 8.50 5.71 -2.07
N PRO A 231 9.20 6.67 -2.67
CA PRO A 231 9.43 6.68 -4.10
C PRO A 231 10.23 5.46 -4.54
N PHE A 232 9.97 5.04 -5.78
CA PHE A 232 10.71 3.96 -6.39
C PHE A 232 11.03 4.24 -7.85
N VAL A 233 12.07 3.57 -8.34
CA VAL A 233 12.34 3.35 -9.75
C VAL A 233 12.51 1.86 -9.99
N THR A 234 12.37 1.43 -11.23
CA THR A 234 12.78 0.09 -11.65
C THR A 234 14.01 0.21 -12.52
N VAL A 235 15.09 -0.46 -12.13
CA VAL A 235 16.32 -0.58 -12.91
C VAL A 235 16.33 -1.96 -13.55
N GLY A 236 16.59 -2.05 -14.87
CA GLY A 236 16.56 -3.34 -15.56
C GLY A 236 17.24 -3.27 -16.91
N GLY A 237 17.44 -4.43 -17.53
CA GLY A 237 18.07 -4.55 -18.82
C GLY A 237 17.82 -5.93 -19.46
N VAL A 238 18.51 -6.19 -20.56
CA VAL A 238 18.30 -7.37 -21.39
C VAL A 238 19.03 -8.59 -20.84
N LEU A 239 18.26 -9.64 -20.58
CA LEU A 239 18.72 -11.00 -20.35
C LEU A 239 17.86 -11.94 -21.19
N LYS A 240 18.32 -12.31 -22.37
CA LYS A 240 17.53 -13.03 -23.39
C LYS A 240 16.84 -14.29 -22.84
N GLY A 241 15.51 -14.36 -23.05
CA GLY A 241 14.71 -15.55 -22.74
C GLY A 241 14.56 -15.85 -21.26
N ILE A 242 14.76 -14.86 -20.37
CA ILE A 242 14.63 -15.03 -18.91
C ILE A 242 13.18 -15.30 -18.50
N LYS A 243 12.18 -14.73 -19.21
CA LYS A 243 10.74 -14.83 -18.94
C LYS A 243 10.32 -14.35 -17.55
N PHE A 244 11.05 -13.40 -16.99
CA PHE A 244 10.80 -12.86 -15.65
C PHE A 244 9.43 -12.16 -15.51
N ASN A 245 8.86 -11.68 -16.61
CA ASN A 245 7.50 -11.12 -16.65
C ASN A 245 6.39 -12.13 -16.29
N SER A 246 6.70 -13.43 -16.27
CA SER A 246 5.76 -14.53 -15.94
C SER A 246 6.21 -15.27 -14.68
N GLU A 247 6.55 -14.55 -13.61
CA GLU A 247 6.93 -15.07 -12.31
C GLU A 247 6.14 -14.36 -11.21
N VAL A 248 6.12 -14.93 -9.99
CA VAL A 248 5.64 -14.18 -8.81
C VAL A 248 6.60 -13.03 -8.58
N GLN A 249 6.09 -11.81 -8.73
CA GLN A 249 6.88 -10.60 -8.61
C GLN A 249 7.29 -10.32 -7.17
N MET A 250 8.43 -9.67 -6.98
CA MET A 250 8.94 -9.24 -5.68
C MET A 250 9.07 -10.39 -4.67
N SER A 251 9.58 -11.54 -5.11
CA SER A 251 9.78 -12.72 -4.24
C SER A 251 11.11 -12.72 -3.47
N GLY A 252 12.00 -11.75 -3.73
CA GLY A 252 13.25 -11.51 -3.01
C GLY A 252 13.29 -10.10 -2.40
N LEU A 253 14.10 -9.92 -1.36
CA LEU A 253 14.29 -8.67 -0.63
C LEU A 253 15.76 -8.48 -0.29
N VAL A 254 16.34 -7.35 -0.68
CA VAL A 254 17.61 -6.83 -0.15
C VAL A 254 17.31 -5.61 0.68
N ILE A 255 17.84 -5.56 1.90
CA ILE A 255 17.72 -4.41 2.79
C ILE A 255 19.07 -3.73 2.88
N GLY A 256 19.15 -2.49 2.36
CA GLY A 256 20.25 -1.56 2.56
C GLY A 256 19.96 -0.54 3.65
N ASP A 257 20.88 0.38 3.89
CA ASP A 257 20.72 1.40 4.94
C ASP A 257 19.58 2.38 4.62
N ASN A 258 19.43 2.77 3.35
CA ASN A 258 18.47 3.79 2.90
C ASN A 258 17.64 3.34 1.70
N PHE A 259 17.62 2.06 1.39
CA PHE A 259 16.85 1.52 0.28
C PHE A 259 16.48 0.05 0.53
N VAL A 260 15.47 -0.40 -0.18
CA VAL A 260 15.17 -1.81 -0.36
C VAL A 260 15.14 -2.14 -1.85
N LEU A 261 15.60 -3.36 -2.19
CA LEU A 261 15.57 -3.86 -3.57
C LEU A 261 14.72 -5.13 -3.61
N SER A 262 13.98 -5.27 -4.72
CA SER A 262 13.20 -6.48 -4.96
C SER A 262 13.09 -6.76 -6.46
N PRO A 263 13.15 -8.03 -6.91
CA PRO A 263 12.97 -8.36 -8.31
C PRO A 263 11.55 -7.97 -8.76
N HIS A 264 11.45 -7.04 -9.73
CA HIS A 264 10.18 -6.46 -10.16
C HIS A 264 10.23 -6.16 -11.65
N PHE A 265 9.38 -6.82 -12.42
CA PHE A 265 9.25 -6.58 -13.86
C PHE A 265 8.57 -5.23 -14.13
N SER A 266 9.06 -4.53 -15.15
CA SER A 266 8.44 -3.32 -15.69
C SER A 266 8.60 -3.27 -17.21
N SER A 267 7.49 -3.21 -17.94
CA SER A 267 7.50 -3.05 -19.40
C SER A 267 8.14 -1.73 -19.85
N PHE A 268 8.13 -0.70 -18.99
CA PHE A 268 8.77 0.59 -19.27
C PHE A 268 10.29 0.47 -19.51
N ILE A 269 10.95 -0.58 -19.02
CA ILE A 269 12.37 -0.84 -19.33
C ILE A 269 12.51 -1.17 -20.83
N LYS A 270 11.66 -2.07 -21.35
CA LYS A 270 11.66 -2.43 -22.77
C LYS A 270 11.38 -1.20 -23.65
N ASP A 271 10.45 -0.33 -23.26
CA ASP A 271 10.08 0.88 -24.01
C ASP A 271 11.22 1.91 -24.11
N LYS A 272 12.19 1.86 -23.18
CA LYS A 272 13.42 2.69 -23.19
C LYS A 272 14.56 2.10 -24.04
N LEU A 273 14.39 0.88 -24.56
CA LEU A 273 15.36 0.22 -25.41
C LEU A 273 15.00 0.47 -26.88
N ASN A 274 15.97 0.95 -27.66
CA ASN A 274 15.78 1.21 -29.10
C ASN A 274 15.94 -0.06 -29.97
N ASP A 275 15.74 -1.24 -29.36
CA ASP A 275 15.89 -2.55 -30.04
C ASP A 275 14.52 -3.23 -30.15
N VAL A 276 13.98 -3.27 -31.36
CA VAL A 276 12.67 -3.89 -31.66
C VAL A 276 12.69 -5.42 -31.54
N THR A 277 13.84 -6.04 -31.45
CA THR A 277 13.98 -7.50 -31.27
C THR A 277 13.88 -7.93 -29.80
N VAL A 278 13.95 -6.98 -28.86
CA VAL A 278 13.79 -7.24 -27.45
C VAL A 278 12.29 -7.29 -27.10
N THR A 279 11.89 -8.31 -26.39
CA THR A 279 10.53 -8.51 -25.89
C THR A 279 10.46 -8.39 -24.36
N ASN A 280 9.28 -8.38 -23.80
CA ASN A 280 9.08 -8.40 -22.33
C ASN A 280 9.69 -9.65 -21.67
N GLU A 281 9.78 -10.76 -22.42
CA GLU A 281 10.40 -12.02 -21.94
C GLU A 281 11.93 -11.93 -21.79
N ASP A 282 12.54 -10.89 -22.34
CA ASP A 282 13.99 -10.67 -22.34
C ASP A 282 14.44 -9.69 -21.25
N ILE A 283 13.54 -9.20 -20.39
CA ILE A 283 13.86 -8.17 -19.39
C ILE A 283 13.99 -8.81 -18.01
N LEU A 284 15.13 -8.56 -17.35
CA LEU A 284 15.31 -8.74 -15.92
C LEU A 284 15.40 -7.36 -15.27
N ALA A 285 14.65 -7.14 -14.18
CA ALA A 285 14.59 -5.84 -13.55
C ALA A 285 14.40 -5.92 -12.03
N ILE A 286 14.81 -4.85 -11.35
CA ILE A 286 14.82 -4.71 -9.90
C ILE A 286 14.17 -3.39 -9.55
N MET A 287 13.16 -3.40 -8.68
CA MET A 287 12.65 -2.20 -8.04
C MET A 287 13.63 -1.72 -6.99
N VAL A 288 13.93 -0.44 -7.03
CA VAL A 288 14.66 0.30 -6.01
C VAL A 288 13.66 1.20 -5.31
N LYS A 289 13.41 0.97 -4.05
CA LYS A 289 12.51 1.77 -3.21
C LYS A 289 13.30 2.41 -2.08
N THR A 290 12.99 3.66 -1.77
CA THR A 290 13.65 4.42 -0.70
C THR A 290 12.61 5.08 0.21
N PRO A 291 12.93 5.34 1.49
CA PRO A 291 12.18 6.32 2.25
C PRO A 291 12.38 7.71 1.63
N ASP A 292 11.49 8.64 1.93
CA ASP A 292 11.62 10.06 1.59
C ASP A 292 11.44 10.98 2.80
N GLU A 293 11.83 12.25 2.68
CA GLU A 293 11.76 13.21 3.79
C GLU A 293 10.33 13.75 4.06
N GLY A 294 9.28 13.21 3.42
CA GLY A 294 7.89 13.60 3.68
C GLY A 294 7.60 15.07 3.41
N LYS A 295 8.24 15.68 2.41
CA LYS A 295 8.08 17.10 2.06
C LYS A 295 6.93 17.37 1.08
N GLY A 296 6.14 16.35 0.74
CA GLY A 296 4.94 16.52 -0.05
C GLY A 296 3.78 17.09 0.76
N TYR A 297 2.78 17.57 0.06
CA TYR A 297 1.52 18.03 0.66
C TYR A 297 0.35 17.89 -0.30
N ILE A 298 -0.85 17.93 0.24
CA ILE A 298 -2.09 18.03 -0.54
C ILE A 298 -2.48 19.51 -0.59
N ALA A 299 -2.65 20.09 -1.77
CA ALA A 299 -3.10 21.46 -1.95
C ALA A 299 -4.61 21.61 -1.61
N ASP A 300 -5.11 22.85 -1.53
CA ASP A 300 -6.50 23.12 -1.16
C ASP A 300 -7.51 22.66 -2.21
N ASP A 301 -7.09 22.56 -3.47
CA ASP A 301 -7.88 22.02 -4.58
C ASP A 301 -7.83 20.47 -4.67
N GLY A 302 -7.09 19.82 -3.76
CA GLY A 302 -6.91 18.37 -3.72
C GLY A 302 -5.76 17.86 -4.59
N SER A 303 -5.05 18.74 -5.29
CA SER A 303 -3.88 18.34 -6.07
C SER A 303 -2.73 17.91 -5.15
N VAL A 304 -1.93 16.96 -5.65
CA VAL A 304 -0.81 16.37 -4.92
C VAL A 304 0.47 17.06 -5.35
N VAL A 305 1.21 17.61 -4.37
CA VAL A 305 2.49 18.27 -4.62
C VAL A 305 3.60 17.52 -3.92
N LYS A 306 4.60 17.06 -4.67
CA LYS A 306 5.77 16.35 -4.13
C LYS A 306 7.01 16.69 -4.91
N GLU A 307 7.98 17.28 -4.23
CA GLU A 307 9.33 17.49 -4.74
C GLU A 307 10.31 16.53 -4.05
N ASN A 308 11.26 16.00 -4.81
CA ASN A 308 12.32 15.19 -4.25
C ASN A 308 13.40 16.08 -3.67
N THR A 309 13.82 15.77 -2.45
CA THR A 309 14.95 16.45 -1.81
C THR A 309 16.29 15.90 -2.32
N ILE A 310 17.39 16.58 -1.96
CA ILE A 310 18.75 16.07 -2.23
C ILE A 310 18.97 14.73 -1.56
N THR A 311 18.41 14.52 -0.37
CA THR A 311 18.47 13.24 0.37
C THR A 311 17.74 12.13 -0.38
N ASP A 312 16.53 12.40 -0.87
CA ASP A 312 15.72 11.44 -1.64
C ASP A 312 16.47 10.98 -2.90
N VAL A 313 17.05 11.95 -3.64
CA VAL A 313 17.82 11.66 -4.86
C VAL A 313 19.08 10.83 -4.54
N ARG A 314 19.78 11.14 -3.44
CA ARG A 314 20.96 10.39 -3.02
C ARG A 314 20.62 8.94 -2.69
N TYR A 315 19.59 8.68 -1.90
CA TYR A 315 19.16 7.33 -1.53
C TYR A 315 18.77 6.51 -2.76
N MET A 316 18.06 7.14 -3.69
CA MET A 316 17.69 6.49 -4.95
C MET A 316 18.90 6.16 -5.82
N ALA A 317 19.90 7.04 -5.87
CA ALA A 317 21.13 6.80 -6.62
C ALA A 317 21.95 5.65 -6.02
N GLU A 318 22.07 5.59 -4.68
CA GLU A 318 22.73 4.51 -3.95
C GLU A 318 22.07 3.15 -4.26
N GLY A 319 20.76 3.05 -4.09
CA GLY A 319 20.01 1.82 -4.38
C GLY A 319 20.07 1.41 -5.84
N SER A 320 20.01 2.39 -6.78
CA SER A 320 20.12 2.12 -8.21
C SER A 320 21.49 1.59 -8.62
N ALA A 321 22.57 2.07 -8.00
CA ALA A 321 23.91 1.55 -8.24
C ALA A 321 24.02 0.08 -7.78
N VAL A 322 23.50 -0.25 -6.59
CA VAL A 322 23.48 -1.64 -6.09
C VAL A 322 22.62 -2.55 -6.98
N ALA A 323 21.44 -2.07 -7.42
CA ALA A 323 20.61 -2.81 -8.37
C ALA A 323 21.34 -3.10 -9.69
N GLY A 324 22.11 -2.12 -10.21
CA GLY A 324 22.96 -2.30 -11.37
C GLY A 324 24.04 -3.40 -11.20
N MET A 325 24.68 -3.45 -10.03
CA MET A 325 25.65 -4.49 -9.68
C MET A 325 25.02 -5.88 -9.63
N ILE A 326 23.82 -6.01 -9.06
CA ILE A 326 23.09 -7.28 -9.01
C ILE A 326 22.72 -7.72 -10.43
N LEU A 327 22.23 -6.82 -11.29
CA LEU A 327 21.87 -7.10 -12.68
C LEU A 327 23.07 -7.55 -13.52
N GLU A 328 24.20 -6.87 -13.39
CA GLU A 328 25.46 -7.26 -14.04
C GLU A 328 25.90 -8.66 -13.61
N LYS A 329 25.90 -8.92 -12.30
CA LYS A 329 26.23 -10.23 -11.72
C LYS A 329 25.28 -11.32 -12.18
N ALA A 330 23.98 -11.01 -12.39
CA ALA A 330 22.98 -11.92 -12.94
C ALA A 330 23.12 -12.18 -14.44
N GLY A 331 24.04 -11.49 -15.12
CA GLY A 331 24.33 -11.66 -16.55
C GLY A 331 23.51 -10.78 -17.49
N VAL A 332 22.90 -9.72 -17.00
CA VAL A 332 22.22 -8.70 -17.82
C VAL A 332 23.27 -7.95 -18.66
N ASP A 333 22.96 -7.68 -19.94
CA ASP A 333 23.78 -6.81 -20.78
C ASP A 333 23.87 -5.39 -20.17
N VAL A 334 25.05 -5.04 -19.67
CA VAL A 334 25.27 -3.77 -18.96
C VAL A 334 24.98 -2.53 -19.82
N ASN A 335 25.15 -2.64 -21.16
CA ASN A 335 24.84 -1.54 -22.08
C ASN A 335 23.33 -1.32 -22.25
N SER A 336 22.53 -2.29 -21.91
CA SER A 336 21.07 -2.25 -21.97
C SER A 336 20.42 -1.74 -20.69
N ILE A 337 21.17 -1.57 -19.59
CA ILE A 337 20.60 -1.17 -18.31
C ILE A 337 20.00 0.22 -18.41
N LYS A 338 18.73 0.34 -18.01
CA LYS A 338 17.93 1.56 -17.98
C LYS A 338 17.20 1.64 -16.65
N SER A 339 16.74 2.86 -16.31
CA SER A 339 15.87 3.12 -15.17
C SER A 339 14.54 3.72 -15.65
N THR A 340 13.45 3.38 -14.97
CA THR A 340 12.16 4.10 -15.13
C THR A 340 12.25 5.51 -14.58
N VAL A 341 11.19 6.30 -14.75
CA VAL A 341 10.99 7.54 -14.00
C VAL A 341 10.63 7.24 -12.55
N TYR A 342 10.70 8.25 -11.68
CA TYR A 342 10.22 8.19 -10.31
C TYR A 342 8.71 7.94 -10.26
N ARG A 343 8.29 7.04 -9.38
CA ARG A 343 6.90 6.73 -9.10
C ARG A 343 6.69 6.59 -7.60
N GLY A 344 5.47 6.82 -7.11
CA GLY A 344 5.07 6.56 -5.74
C GLY A 344 4.02 5.44 -5.67
N ALA A 345 4.07 4.61 -4.64
CA ALA A 345 3.06 3.57 -4.44
C ALA A 345 2.54 3.48 -3.00
N HIS A 346 3.15 4.21 -2.08
CA HIS A 346 2.85 4.16 -0.66
C HIS A 346 2.64 5.57 -0.09
N PRO A 347 1.65 6.36 -0.58
CA PRO A 347 1.40 7.66 0.00
C PRO A 347 0.98 7.51 1.46
N GLY A 348 1.56 8.35 2.33
CA GLY A 348 1.31 8.31 3.77
C GLY A 348 1.70 9.60 4.48
N GLY A 349 1.48 9.65 5.81
CA GLY A 349 1.92 10.74 6.68
C GLY A 349 1.03 11.98 6.69
N SER A 350 -0.01 12.03 5.89
CA SER A 350 -0.87 13.23 5.74
C SER A 350 -1.82 13.50 6.92
N ALA A 351 -1.91 12.57 7.89
CA ALA A 351 -2.64 12.71 9.14
C ALA A 351 -1.87 12.04 10.30
N ALA A 352 -0.57 12.30 10.39
CA ALA A 352 0.40 11.57 11.21
C ALA A 352 0.05 11.49 12.70
N ILE A 353 0.39 10.35 13.30
CA ILE A 353 0.37 10.13 14.76
C ILE A 353 1.25 11.18 15.46
N GLY A 354 0.70 11.79 16.50
CA GLY A 354 1.36 12.86 17.27
C GLY A 354 1.21 14.25 16.67
N GLU A 355 0.68 14.37 15.45
CA GLU A 355 0.40 15.67 14.81
C GLU A 355 -1.12 15.89 14.63
N ILE A 356 -1.81 14.94 13.98
CA ILE A 356 -3.23 15.03 13.65
C ILE A 356 -4.07 14.07 14.49
N VAL A 357 -3.54 12.87 14.74
CA VAL A 357 -4.19 11.87 15.60
C VAL A 357 -3.32 11.53 16.79
N ASP A 358 -3.95 11.08 17.86
CA ASP A 358 -3.25 10.56 19.06
C ASP A 358 -2.77 9.11 18.85
N SER A 359 -2.22 8.51 19.91
CA SER A 359 -1.74 7.12 19.88
C SER A 359 -2.87 6.08 19.74
N ASN A 360 -4.12 6.45 19.89
CA ASN A 360 -5.30 5.61 19.63
C ASN A 360 -5.94 5.93 18.27
N LEU A 361 -5.24 6.72 17.45
CA LEU A 361 -5.68 7.15 16.12
C LEU A 361 -6.93 8.06 16.16
N GLU A 362 -7.30 8.64 17.32
CA GLU A 362 -8.40 9.59 17.46
C GLU A 362 -7.91 11.00 17.13
N THR A 363 -8.72 11.75 16.40
CA THR A 363 -8.48 13.18 16.09
C THR A 363 -8.89 14.06 17.27
N ALA A 364 -8.69 15.38 17.15
CA ALA A 364 -9.24 16.33 18.10
C ALA A 364 -10.78 16.37 18.13
N ILE A 365 -11.46 15.78 17.16
CA ILE A 365 -12.93 15.63 17.12
C ILE A 365 -13.27 14.27 17.73
N LYS A 366 -13.99 14.29 18.85
CA LYS A 366 -14.35 13.08 19.58
C LYS A 366 -15.13 12.09 18.72
N GLY A 367 -14.70 10.82 18.75
CA GLY A 367 -15.31 9.73 18.00
C GLY A 367 -14.91 9.69 16.51
N LEU A 368 -14.02 10.60 16.07
CA LEU A 368 -13.45 10.57 14.72
C LEU A 368 -12.03 9.99 14.76
N PHE A 369 -11.86 8.83 14.19
CA PHE A 369 -10.58 8.12 14.08
C PHE A 369 -10.07 8.13 12.63
N VAL A 370 -8.77 7.98 12.46
CA VAL A 370 -8.14 7.78 11.14
C VAL A 370 -7.42 6.45 11.15
N ASP A 371 -7.66 5.60 10.14
CA ASP A 371 -7.11 4.26 10.09
C ASP A 371 -6.69 3.86 8.67
N ASP A 372 -5.64 4.49 8.17
CA ASP A 372 -4.98 4.21 6.89
C ASP A 372 -3.53 4.69 6.91
N ALA A 373 -2.83 4.63 5.77
CA ALA A 373 -1.42 5.04 5.68
C ALA A 373 -1.16 6.51 6.06
N SER A 374 -2.19 7.37 6.11
CA SER A 374 -2.02 8.78 6.49
C SER A 374 -1.51 8.96 7.92
N VAL A 375 -1.78 7.98 8.81
CA VAL A 375 -1.37 8.05 10.23
C VAL A 375 0.11 7.75 10.47
N LEU A 376 0.80 7.15 9.51
CA LEU A 376 2.21 6.79 9.67
C LEU A 376 3.07 8.04 9.87
N PRO A 377 3.92 8.07 10.92
CA PRO A 377 4.62 9.31 11.30
C PRO A 377 5.76 9.70 10.34
N VAL A 378 6.32 8.72 9.62
CA VAL A 378 7.40 8.92 8.65
C VAL A 378 7.30 7.90 7.51
N SER A 379 8.01 8.18 6.42
CA SER A 379 8.15 7.28 5.27
C SER A 379 8.86 5.98 5.69
N PRO A 380 8.23 4.80 5.56
CA PRO A 380 8.84 3.53 5.97
C PRO A 380 9.95 3.02 5.04
N GLY A 381 9.97 3.44 3.78
CA GLY A 381 10.87 2.87 2.76
C GLY A 381 10.63 1.38 2.47
N LYS A 382 9.58 0.80 3.05
CA LYS A 382 9.18 -0.60 2.97
C LYS A 382 7.70 -0.72 2.65
N PRO A 383 7.19 -1.90 2.22
CA PRO A 383 5.75 -2.12 2.06
C PRO A 383 4.98 -1.83 3.36
N PRO A 384 3.99 -0.90 3.39
CA PRO A 384 3.36 -0.47 4.64
C PRO A 384 2.16 -1.32 5.06
N ILE A 385 1.67 -2.24 4.22
CA ILE A 385 0.39 -2.94 4.43
C ILE A 385 0.36 -3.64 5.79
N LEU A 386 1.37 -4.42 6.14
CA LEU A 386 1.39 -5.16 7.40
C LEU A 386 1.34 -4.22 8.62
N THR A 387 2.06 -3.10 8.57
CA THR A 387 2.03 -2.09 9.64
C THR A 387 0.66 -1.42 9.77
N ILE A 388 0.00 -1.12 8.64
CA ILE A 388 -1.37 -0.58 8.65
C ILE A 388 -2.33 -1.60 9.27
N LEU A 389 -2.28 -2.86 8.85
CA LEU A 389 -3.11 -3.92 9.39
C LEU A 389 -2.91 -4.10 10.91
N ALA A 390 -1.67 -4.03 11.38
CA ALA A 390 -1.36 -4.13 12.80
C ALA A 390 -1.89 -2.93 13.61
N LEU A 391 -1.75 -1.70 13.10
CA LEU A 391 -2.35 -0.50 13.71
C LEU A 391 -3.87 -0.60 13.77
N SER A 392 -4.50 -1.07 12.69
CA SER A 392 -5.95 -1.27 12.61
C SER A 392 -6.44 -2.34 13.58
N LYS A 393 -5.69 -3.44 13.74
CA LYS A 393 -5.99 -4.47 14.73
C LYS A 393 -5.95 -3.89 16.15
N ARG A 394 -4.93 -3.09 16.46
CA ARG A 394 -4.82 -2.40 17.73
C ARG A 394 -5.99 -1.43 17.96
N LEU A 395 -6.40 -0.67 16.93
CA LEU A 395 -7.58 0.20 16.99
C LEU A 395 -8.86 -0.61 17.20
N ALA A 396 -9.03 -1.74 16.52
CA ALA A 396 -10.18 -2.62 16.71
C ALA A 396 -10.30 -3.08 18.16
N ASP A 397 -9.18 -3.48 18.79
CA ASP A 397 -9.17 -3.90 20.19
C ASP A 397 -9.48 -2.74 21.14
N TYR A 398 -9.04 -1.53 20.84
CA TYR A 398 -9.41 -0.33 21.59
C TYR A 398 -10.91 -0.02 21.49
N LEU A 399 -11.51 -0.14 20.31
CA LEU A 399 -12.91 0.17 20.07
C LEU A 399 -13.90 -0.86 20.64
N LYS A 400 -13.42 -2.09 20.92
CA LYS A 400 -14.19 -3.18 21.55
C LYS A 400 -14.37 -2.98 23.07
N ASN A 401 -13.50 -2.19 23.69
CA ASN A 401 -13.53 -1.90 25.13
C ASN A 401 -14.33 -0.61 25.43
#